data_751e29571c6e1b08c2fae08b295c6508
#
_entry.id   751e29571c6e1b08c2fae08b295c6508
#
_cell.length_a   1.000
_cell.length_b   1.000
_cell.length_c   1.000
_cell.angle_alpha   90.00
_cell.angle_beta   90.00
_cell.angle_gamma   90.00
#
_symmetry.space_group_name_H-M   'P 1'
#
loop_
_entity.id
_entity.type
_entity.pdbx_description
1 polymer ?
#
loop_
_entity_poly.entity_id
_entity_poly.type
_entity_poly.pdbx_seq_one_letter_code
_entity_poly.pdbx_strand_id
1 'polypeptide(L)'
;MTEYQKTYIELKKQFVATNEGPDNVRALYTFKEELEQSEDQQAKEVLVDVYDLLDFKKDAYELLCQIGNRSDKKTLKRLGTLKDYAENWGNHYALPKPKTPEEKQKEKERQARLGLPTFRYHPNPLETGAFEESADGVVCDCCGKTTHIFYTGPFYAVEDIEYLCPECISSGEAARKYDGSFQDDCSVDNGVEDPARLDELIHRTPGYSGWQQEYWRAHCGDYCAYLG
;
A
#
# COMPACT_ATOMS: atom_id res chain seq x y z
N MET A 1 -5.18 0.54 -36.62
CA MET A 1 -5.27 0.40 -35.17
C MET A 1 -5.43 -1.08 -34.88
N THR A 2 -4.49 -1.66 -34.13
CA THR A 2 -4.46 -3.09 -33.80
C THR A 2 -5.47 -3.42 -32.68
N GLU A 3 -5.72 -4.70 -32.43
CA GLU A 3 -6.58 -5.14 -31.35
C GLU A 3 -6.02 -4.71 -29.98
N TYR A 4 -4.73 -4.89 -29.75
CA TYR A 4 -4.05 -4.39 -28.53
C TYR A 4 -4.24 -2.89 -28.30
N GLN A 5 -4.14 -2.07 -29.34
CA GLN A 5 -4.37 -0.63 -29.23
C GLN A 5 -5.81 -0.29 -28.88
N LYS A 6 -6.79 -1.02 -29.41
CA LYS A 6 -8.22 -0.82 -29.08
C LYS A 6 -8.48 -1.16 -27.61
N THR A 7 -7.98 -2.30 -27.16
CA THR A 7 -8.10 -2.74 -25.76
C THR A 7 -7.47 -1.74 -24.81
N TYR A 8 -6.26 -1.27 -25.09
CA TYR A 8 -5.58 -0.26 -24.29
C TYR A 8 -6.38 1.04 -24.17
N ILE A 9 -6.92 1.53 -25.28
CA ILE A 9 -7.69 2.79 -25.30
C ILE A 9 -8.94 2.67 -24.41
N GLU A 10 -9.62 1.53 -24.49
CA GLU A 10 -10.82 1.30 -23.66
C GLU A 10 -10.47 1.19 -22.18
N LEU A 11 -9.45 0.41 -21.82
CA LEU A 11 -8.97 0.28 -20.43
C LEU A 11 -8.50 1.62 -19.87
N LYS A 12 -7.74 2.39 -20.65
CA LYS A 12 -7.29 3.73 -20.26
C LYS A 12 -8.47 4.67 -20.01
N LYS A 13 -9.50 4.63 -20.85
CA LYS A 13 -10.68 5.46 -20.69
C LYS A 13 -11.42 5.14 -19.37
N GLN A 14 -11.57 3.85 -19.07
CA GLN A 14 -12.19 3.40 -17.82
C GLN A 14 -11.35 3.76 -16.60
N PHE A 15 -10.03 3.57 -16.67
CA PHE A 15 -9.08 3.93 -15.64
C PHE A 15 -9.16 5.41 -15.26
N VAL A 16 -9.14 6.31 -16.26
CA VAL A 16 -9.25 7.75 -16.03
C VAL A 16 -10.63 8.13 -15.51
N ALA A 17 -11.71 7.52 -16.03
CA ALA A 17 -13.08 7.82 -15.63
C ALA A 17 -13.38 7.45 -14.17
N THR A 18 -12.67 6.47 -13.62
CA THR A 18 -12.84 5.99 -12.22
C THR A 18 -11.79 6.54 -11.28
N ASN A 19 -10.94 7.45 -11.72
CA ASN A 19 -9.81 7.96 -10.96
C ASN A 19 -8.99 6.83 -10.33
N GLU A 20 -8.46 5.96 -11.17
CA GLU A 20 -7.63 4.80 -10.78
C GLU A 20 -8.36 3.73 -9.94
N GLY A 21 -9.65 3.55 -10.19
CA GLY A 21 -10.46 2.57 -9.47
C GLY A 21 -9.86 1.16 -9.49
N PRO A 22 -9.90 0.41 -8.36
CA PRO A 22 -9.17 -0.85 -8.18
C PRO A 22 -9.50 -1.93 -9.21
N ASP A 23 -10.74 -1.99 -9.71
CA ASP A 23 -11.11 -2.96 -10.74
C ASP A 23 -10.46 -2.63 -12.09
N ASN A 24 -10.32 -1.34 -12.42
CA ASN A 24 -9.67 -0.91 -13.65
C ASN A 24 -8.15 -1.04 -13.57
N VAL A 25 -7.55 -0.79 -12.42
CA VAL A 25 -6.13 -1.10 -12.17
C VAL A 25 -5.89 -2.60 -12.35
N ARG A 26 -6.75 -3.46 -11.79
CA ARG A 26 -6.65 -4.93 -11.95
C ARG A 26 -6.78 -5.37 -13.41
N ALA A 27 -7.71 -4.79 -14.17
CA ALA A 27 -7.88 -5.07 -15.59
C ALA A 27 -6.63 -4.68 -16.40
N LEU A 28 -6.01 -3.52 -16.08
CA LEU A 28 -4.73 -3.12 -16.68
C LEU A 28 -3.59 -4.08 -16.32
N TYR A 29 -3.55 -4.60 -15.10
CA TYR A 29 -2.56 -5.60 -14.71
C TYR A 29 -2.73 -6.92 -15.47
N THR A 30 -3.96 -7.39 -15.64
CA THR A 30 -4.25 -8.60 -16.45
C THR A 30 -3.78 -8.40 -17.89
N PHE A 31 -4.09 -7.24 -18.45
CA PHE A 31 -3.65 -6.89 -19.81
C PHE A 31 -2.13 -6.73 -19.94
N LYS A 32 -1.48 -6.14 -18.93
CA LYS A 32 -0.02 -6.07 -18.82
C LYS A 32 0.61 -7.46 -18.86
N GLU A 33 0.12 -8.39 -18.03
CA GLU A 33 0.62 -9.77 -17.94
C GLU A 33 0.45 -10.52 -19.28
N GLU A 34 -0.65 -10.29 -20.01
CA GLU A 34 -0.87 -10.83 -21.35
C GLU A 34 0.15 -10.28 -22.36
N LEU A 35 0.37 -8.96 -22.36
CA LEU A 35 1.33 -8.31 -23.25
C LEU A 35 2.78 -8.71 -22.97
N GLU A 36 3.16 -8.93 -21.71
CA GLU A 36 4.50 -9.40 -21.30
C GLU A 36 4.85 -10.78 -21.86
N GLN A 37 3.85 -11.63 -22.05
CA GLN A 37 4.02 -12.98 -22.64
C GLN A 37 4.06 -12.97 -24.16
N SER A 38 3.75 -11.83 -24.81
CA SER A 38 3.69 -11.72 -26.26
C SER A 38 5.03 -11.34 -26.87
N GLU A 39 5.41 -12.06 -27.94
CA GLU A 39 6.58 -11.68 -28.78
C GLU A 39 6.23 -10.70 -29.89
N ASP A 40 4.93 -10.35 -30.05
CA ASP A 40 4.48 -9.40 -31.07
C ASP A 40 5.01 -7.99 -30.79
N GLN A 41 5.62 -7.39 -31.83
CA GLN A 41 6.15 -6.04 -31.76
C GLN A 41 5.07 -5.00 -31.38
N GLN A 42 3.85 -5.17 -31.86
CA GLN A 42 2.74 -4.26 -31.58
C GLN A 42 2.26 -4.40 -30.12
N ALA A 43 2.31 -5.62 -29.57
CA ALA A 43 2.05 -5.86 -28.15
C ALA A 43 3.09 -5.16 -27.28
N LYS A 44 4.38 -5.27 -27.63
CA LYS A 44 5.48 -4.60 -26.92
C LYS A 44 5.37 -3.07 -26.98
N GLU A 45 4.93 -2.50 -28.09
CA GLU A 45 4.66 -1.05 -28.17
C GLU A 45 3.54 -0.60 -27.24
N VAL A 46 2.45 -1.38 -27.17
CA VAL A 46 1.32 -1.10 -26.26
C VAL A 46 1.73 -1.34 -24.80
N LEU A 47 2.58 -2.32 -24.53
CA LEU A 47 3.09 -2.59 -23.18
C LEU A 47 3.86 -1.39 -22.61
N VAL A 48 4.63 -0.65 -23.41
CA VAL A 48 5.25 0.61 -22.97
C VAL A 48 4.19 1.61 -22.50
N ASP A 49 3.04 1.68 -23.18
CA ASP A 49 1.96 2.58 -22.79
C ASP A 49 1.26 2.14 -21.50
N VAL A 50 1.12 0.82 -21.29
CA VAL A 50 0.54 0.25 -20.07
C VAL A 50 1.49 0.44 -18.88
N TYR A 51 2.78 0.19 -19.03
CA TYR A 51 3.78 0.49 -18.00
C TYR A 51 3.77 1.96 -17.59
N ASP A 52 3.75 2.85 -18.60
CA ASP A 52 3.72 4.30 -18.33
C ASP A 52 2.45 4.74 -17.59
N LEU A 53 1.29 4.15 -17.92
CA LEU A 53 0.00 4.44 -17.29
C LEU A 53 -0.06 3.92 -15.82
N LEU A 54 0.58 2.79 -15.54
CA LEU A 54 0.66 2.19 -14.20
C LEU A 54 1.87 2.69 -13.38
N ASP A 55 2.59 3.71 -13.86
CA ASP A 55 3.79 4.29 -13.24
C ASP A 55 5.00 3.34 -13.09
N PHE A 56 5.08 2.28 -13.90
CA PHE A 56 6.28 1.47 -14.09
C PHE A 56 7.29 2.18 -15.01
N LYS A 57 7.80 3.34 -14.57
CA LYS A 57 8.59 4.24 -15.43
C LYS A 57 9.91 3.63 -15.88
N LYS A 58 10.55 2.84 -15.03
CA LYS A 58 11.79 2.12 -15.37
C LYS A 58 11.54 1.08 -16.46
N ASP A 59 10.51 0.24 -16.30
CA ASP A 59 10.19 -0.82 -17.24
C ASP A 59 9.75 -0.24 -18.58
N ALA A 60 8.94 0.85 -18.57
CA ALA A 60 8.57 1.58 -19.76
C ALA A 60 9.80 2.13 -20.52
N TYR A 61 10.76 2.71 -19.79
CA TYR A 61 11.99 3.25 -20.37
C TYR A 61 12.85 2.14 -20.99
N GLU A 62 13.11 1.07 -20.23
CA GLU A 62 13.94 -0.06 -20.66
C GLU A 62 13.36 -0.73 -21.91
N LEU A 63 12.06 -1.02 -21.90
CA LEU A 63 11.38 -1.61 -23.06
C LEU A 63 11.41 -0.68 -24.28
N LEU A 64 11.14 0.61 -24.09
CA LEU A 64 11.19 1.59 -25.18
C LEU A 64 12.62 1.76 -25.74
N CYS A 65 13.67 1.60 -24.93
CA CYS A 65 15.05 1.56 -25.39
C CYS A 65 15.33 0.35 -26.30
N GLN A 66 14.69 -0.79 -26.05
CA GLN A 66 14.87 -2.03 -26.83
C GLN A 66 14.14 -1.97 -28.17
N ILE A 67 12.88 -1.51 -28.17
CA ILE A 67 12.01 -1.60 -29.36
C ILE A 67 11.89 -0.28 -30.14
N GLY A 68 12.23 0.85 -29.54
CA GLY A 68 11.97 2.18 -30.07
C GLY A 68 12.85 2.56 -31.23
N ASN A 69 12.26 3.16 -32.26
CA ASN A 69 13.00 3.75 -33.36
C ASN A 69 13.64 5.07 -32.94
N ARG A 70 14.94 5.05 -32.66
CA ARG A 70 15.72 6.23 -32.24
C ARG A 70 15.87 7.33 -33.31
N SER A 71 15.41 7.10 -34.53
CA SER A 71 15.33 8.14 -35.56
C SER A 71 14.01 8.92 -35.52
N ASP A 72 13.03 8.45 -34.77
CA ASP A 72 11.75 9.13 -34.63
C ASP A 72 11.78 10.15 -33.48
N LYS A 73 11.41 11.41 -33.78
CA LYS A 73 11.38 12.51 -32.82
C LYS A 73 10.43 12.25 -31.64
N LYS A 74 9.33 11.54 -31.89
CA LYS A 74 8.33 11.21 -30.86
C LYS A 74 8.91 10.22 -29.82
N THR A 75 9.58 9.19 -30.33
CA THR A 75 10.28 8.19 -29.52
C THR A 75 11.40 8.84 -28.70
N LEU A 76 12.23 9.70 -29.33
CA LEU A 76 13.30 10.40 -28.61
C LEU A 76 12.77 11.31 -27.48
N LYS A 77 11.69 12.05 -27.74
CA LYS A 77 11.06 12.89 -26.71
C LYS A 77 10.55 12.05 -25.54
N ARG A 78 9.89 10.93 -25.84
CA ARG A 78 9.35 10.02 -24.82
C ARG A 78 10.46 9.38 -24.00
N LEU A 79 11.53 8.92 -24.66
CA LEU A 79 12.72 8.40 -23.98
C LEU A 79 13.31 9.44 -23.01
N GLY A 80 13.42 10.72 -23.44
CA GLY A 80 13.90 11.79 -22.56
C GLY A 80 13.01 11.97 -21.33
N THR A 81 11.70 11.99 -21.50
CA THR A 81 10.76 12.12 -20.36
C THR A 81 10.84 10.93 -19.40
N LEU A 82 10.83 9.70 -19.94
CA LEU A 82 10.87 8.48 -19.11
C LEU A 82 12.21 8.30 -18.42
N LYS A 83 13.33 8.73 -19.05
CA LYS A 83 14.67 8.60 -18.51
C LYS A 83 14.81 9.28 -17.16
N ASP A 84 14.36 10.54 -17.05
CA ASP A 84 14.49 11.32 -15.81
C ASP A 84 13.75 10.63 -14.63
N TYR A 85 12.56 10.07 -14.89
CA TYR A 85 11.82 9.31 -13.89
C TYR A 85 12.48 7.96 -13.58
N ALA A 86 12.90 7.21 -14.61
CA ALA A 86 13.52 5.90 -14.45
C ALA A 86 14.84 5.95 -13.65
N GLU A 87 15.68 6.96 -13.90
CA GLU A 87 16.96 7.13 -13.22
C GLU A 87 16.81 7.62 -11.77
N ASN A 88 15.85 8.49 -11.48
CA ASN A 88 15.67 9.09 -10.15
C ASN A 88 14.73 8.27 -9.24
N TRP A 89 13.72 7.63 -9.80
CA TRP A 89 12.63 7.02 -9.03
C TRP A 89 12.38 5.55 -9.37
N GLY A 90 12.88 5.08 -10.53
CA GLY A 90 12.65 3.70 -10.97
C GLY A 90 11.16 3.40 -11.16
N ASN A 91 10.66 2.38 -10.44
CA ASN A 91 9.24 2.02 -10.37
C ASN A 91 8.63 2.37 -8.99
N HIS A 92 9.23 3.31 -8.26
CA HIS A 92 8.82 3.63 -6.88
C HIS A 92 7.33 4.04 -6.77
N TYR A 93 6.81 4.72 -7.77
CA TYR A 93 5.41 5.17 -7.80
C TYR A 93 4.47 4.22 -8.56
N ALA A 94 4.97 3.03 -8.95
CA ALA A 94 4.12 2.06 -9.63
C ALA A 94 2.88 1.73 -8.80
N LEU A 95 1.71 1.82 -9.43
CA LEU A 95 0.44 1.50 -8.78
C LEU A 95 0.44 0.04 -8.35
N PRO A 96 0.16 -0.29 -7.08
CA PRO A 96 0.12 -1.67 -6.63
C PRO A 96 -1.03 -2.44 -7.29
N LYS A 97 -0.81 -3.74 -7.56
CA LYS A 97 -1.88 -4.62 -8.05
C LYS A 97 -2.93 -4.80 -6.97
N PRO A 98 -4.20 -4.38 -7.19
CA PRO A 98 -5.23 -4.54 -6.19
C PRO A 98 -5.53 -6.02 -5.92
N LYS A 99 -5.63 -6.41 -4.66
CA LYS A 99 -6.00 -7.77 -4.26
C LYS A 99 -7.40 -8.13 -4.74
N THR A 100 -7.58 -9.38 -5.15
CA THR A 100 -8.89 -9.94 -5.48
C THR A 100 -9.74 -10.12 -4.22
N PRO A 101 -11.08 -10.25 -4.34
CA PRO A 101 -11.93 -10.57 -3.19
C PRO A 101 -11.51 -11.85 -2.46
N GLU A 102 -11.04 -12.86 -3.21
CA GLU A 102 -10.57 -14.14 -2.66
C GLU A 102 -9.26 -13.97 -1.87
N GLU A 103 -8.33 -13.16 -2.36
CA GLU A 103 -7.08 -12.84 -1.66
C GLU A 103 -7.36 -12.06 -0.38
N LYS A 104 -8.28 -11.09 -0.43
CA LYS A 104 -8.71 -10.34 0.77
C LYS A 104 -9.39 -11.26 1.79
N GLN A 105 -10.18 -12.21 1.33
CA GLN A 105 -10.83 -13.18 2.21
C GLN A 105 -9.82 -14.12 2.87
N LYS A 106 -8.86 -14.66 2.10
CA LYS A 106 -7.76 -15.48 2.65
C LYS A 106 -6.93 -14.75 3.69
N GLU A 107 -6.67 -13.46 3.49
CA GLU A 107 -5.94 -12.65 4.48
C GLU A 107 -6.74 -12.46 5.77
N LYS A 108 -8.04 -12.20 5.68
CA LYS A 108 -8.92 -12.15 6.86
C LYS A 108 -8.94 -13.48 7.62
N GLU A 109 -9.03 -14.59 6.90
CA GLU A 109 -8.98 -15.93 7.50
C GLU A 109 -7.64 -16.22 8.16
N ARG A 110 -6.52 -15.76 7.54
CA ARG A 110 -5.18 -15.83 8.15
C ARG A 110 -5.10 -15.04 9.45
N GLN A 111 -5.56 -13.78 9.45
CA GLN A 111 -5.57 -12.93 10.64
C GLN A 111 -6.45 -13.54 11.75
N ALA A 112 -7.63 -14.06 11.41
CA ALA A 112 -8.51 -14.73 12.36
C ALA A 112 -7.88 -16.00 12.94
N ARG A 113 -7.19 -16.80 12.12
CA ARG A 113 -6.46 -18.01 12.57
C ARG A 113 -5.30 -17.68 13.50
N LEU A 114 -4.65 -16.56 13.29
CA LEU A 114 -3.56 -16.06 14.13
C LEU A 114 -4.08 -15.39 15.42
N GLY A 115 -5.40 -15.24 15.56
CA GLY A 115 -6.02 -14.64 16.72
C GLY A 115 -5.79 -13.13 16.84
N LEU A 116 -5.51 -12.44 15.71
CA LEU A 116 -5.35 -11.00 15.75
C LEU A 116 -6.68 -10.30 16.06
N PRO A 117 -6.67 -9.32 16.97
CA PRO A 117 -7.82 -8.45 17.17
C PRO A 117 -8.10 -7.63 15.90
N THR A 118 -9.34 -7.20 15.75
CA THR A 118 -9.73 -6.30 14.67
C THR A 118 -9.43 -4.86 15.04
N PHE A 119 -8.66 -4.17 14.21
CA PHE A 119 -8.37 -2.74 14.34
C PHE A 119 -9.22 -1.96 13.33
N ARG A 120 -10.08 -1.09 13.83
CA ARG A 120 -11.01 -0.32 12.99
C ARG A 120 -10.30 0.52 11.94
N TYR A 121 -9.26 1.22 12.36
CA TYR A 121 -8.54 2.17 11.50
C TYR A 121 -7.32 1.56 10.81
N HIS A 122 -6.93 0.32 11.16
CA HIS A 122 -5.85 -0.42 10.50
C HIS A 122 -6.23 -1.91 10.36
N PRO A 123 -7.17 -2.26 9.47
CA PRO A 123 -7.74 -3.60 9.41
C PRO A 123 -6.79 -4.69 8.90
N ASN A 124 -5.68 -4.32 8.25
CA ASN A 124 -4.74 -5.26 7.64
C ASN A 124 -3.30 -5.10 8.18
N PRO A 125 -3.06 -5.10 9.51
CA PRO A 125 -1.77 -4.70 10.07
C PRO A 125 -0.61 -5.67 9.80
N LEU A 126 -0.88 -6.93 9.51
CA LEU A 126 0.14 -7.89 9.03
C LEU A 126 0.55 -7.62 7.58
N GLU A 127 -0.41 -7.28 6.73
CA GLU A 127 -0.14 -6.99 5.32
C GLU A 127 0.68 -5.73 5.13
N THR A 128 0.42 -4.72 5.95
CA THR A 128 1.11 -3.42 5.93
C THR A 128 2.46 -3.44 6.64
N GLY A 129 2.82 -4.56 7.27
CA GLY A 129 4.06 -4.70 8.03
C GLY A 129 4.06 -4.01 9.39
N ALA A 130 2.88 -3.59 9.92
CA ALA A 130 2.79 -3.06 11.28
C ALA A 130 2.98 -4.15 12.34
N PHE A 131 2.74 -5.41 11.99
CA PHE A 131 3.08 -6.57 12.81
C PHE A 131 3.97 -7.53 12.04
N GLU A 132 4.89 -8.17 12.77
CA GLU A 132 5.72 -9.27 12.28
C GLU A 132 5.47 -10.55 13.07
N GLU A 133 5.81 -11.69 12.44
CA GLU A 133 5.74 -13.01 13.05
C GLU A 133 7.13 -13.45 13.51
N SER A 134 7.23 -13.98 14.73
CA SER A 134 8.43 -14.61 15.27
C SER A 134 8.22 -16.11 15.46
N ALA A 135 9.06 -16.94 14.86
CA ALA A 135 9.00 -18.39 15.00
C ALA A 135 9.24 -18.85 16.46
N ASP A 136 10.20 -18.22 17.12
CA ASP A 136 10.61 -18.54 18.49
C ASP A 136 9.72 -17.84 19.54
N GLY A 137 8.93 -16.87 19.12
CA GLY A 137 8.16 -15.99 19.98
C GLY A 137 9.02 -14.92 20.68
N VAL A 138 8.38 -13.86 21.13
CA VAL A 138 8.97 -12.75 21.90
C VAL A 138 8.14 -12.51 23.15
N VAL A 139 8.73 -11.92 24.18
CA VAL A 139 8.01 -11.57 25.42
C VAL A 139 7.46 -10.15 25.27
N CYS A 140 6.14 -10.00 25.37
CA CYS A 140 5.51 -8.68 25.33
C CYS A 140 5.86 -7.86 26.58
N ASP A 141 6.45 -6.68 26.40
CA ASP A 141 6.86 -5.79 27.47
C ASP A 141 5.67 -5.30 28.32
N CYS A 142 4.48 -5.22 27.73
CA CYS A 142 3.30 -4.77 28.41
C CYS A 142 2.75 -5.84 29.37
N CYS A 143 2.44 -7.04 28.88
CA CYS A 143 1.77 -8.08 29.69
C CYS A 143 2.69 -9.21 30.18
N GLY A 144 3.94 -9.29 29.70
CA GLY A 144 4.90 -10.33 30.06
C GLY A 144 4.61 -11.71 29.44
N LYS A 145 3.64 -11.82 28.53
CA LYS A 145 3.31 -13.09 27.86
C LYS A 145 4.14 -13.27 26.60
N THR A 146 4.48 -14.52 26.29
CA THR A 146 5.07 -14.85 25.00
C THR A 146 4.03 -14.67 23.88
N THR A 147 4.42 -13.99 22.82
CA THR A 147 3.63 -13.81 21.60
C THR A 147 4.46 -14.16 20.39
N HIS A 148 3.81 -14.72 19.35
CA HIS A 148 4.44 -14.99 18.07
C HIS A 148 4.18 -13.87 17.04
N ILE A 149 3.40 -12.86 17.42
CA ILE A 149 3.11 -11.69 16.60
C ILE A 149 3.36 -10.47 17.46
N PHE A 150 4.17 -9.55 16.95
CA PHE A 150 4.55 -8.35 17.66
C PHE A 150 4.54 -7.12 16.76
N TYR A 151 4.36 -5.97 17.37
CA TYR A 151 4.29 -4.68 16.70
C TYR A 151 5.69 -4.17 16.34
N THR A 152 5.83 -3.61 15.14
CA THR A 152 7.10 -3.09 14.59
C THR A 152 7.06 -1.60 14.26
N GLY A 153 5.89 -0.99 14.39
CA GLY A 153 5.71 0.43 14.12
C GLY A 153 6.16 1.33 15.29
N PRO A 154 6.02 2.65 15.15
CA PRO A 154 6.37 3.60 16.19
C PRO A 154 5.41 3.50 17.39
N PHE A 155 5.98 3.55 18.60
CA PHE A 155 5.23 3.73 19.85
C PHE A 155 5.88 4.88 20.63
N TYR A 156 5.15 5.94 20.79
CA TYR A 156 5.62 7.18 21.42
C TYR A 156 5.42 7.10 22.93
N ALA A 157 6.47 6.73 23.64
CA ALA A 157 6.52 6.63 25.11
C ALA A 157 7.86 7.14 25.61
N VAL A 158 7.95 7.40 26.92
CA VAL A 158 9.23 7.79 27.57
C VAL A 158 10.15 6.58 27.74
N GLU A 159 9.57 5.40 27.96
CA GLU A 159 10.30 4.15 28.10
C GLU A 159 10.58 3.51 26.75
N ASP A 160 11.74 2.89 26.61
CA ASP A 160 12.05 2.07 25.42
C ASP A 160 11.27 0.75 25.48
N ILE A 161 10.34 0.57 24.56
CA ILE A 161 9.49 -0.61 24.43
C ILE A 161 9.86 -1.31 23.14
N GLU A 162 10.25 -2.59 23.21
CA GLU A 162 10.72 -3.36 22.07
C GLU A 162 9.60 -4.22 21.47
N TYR A 163 8.82 -4.92 22.32
CA TYR A 163 7.80 -5.86 21.86
C TYR A 163 6.44 -5.61 22.48
N LEU A 164 5.44 -5.35 21.66
CA LEU A 164 4.04 -5.25 22.07
C LEU A 164 3.19 -6.29 21.32
N CYS A 165 2.39 -7.06 22.04
CA CYS A 165 1.46 -7.99 21.41
C CYS A 165 0.18 -7.27 20.93
N PRO A 166 -0.53 -7.81 19.92
CA PRO A 166 -1.73 -7.19 19.37
C PRO A 166 -2.84 -6.92 20.40
N GLU A 167 -2.99 -7.81 21.40
CA GLU A 167 -3.99 -7.66 22.45
C GLU A 167 -3.74 -6.46 23.35
N CYS A 168 -2.47 -6.21 23.73
CA CYS A 168 -2.11 -5.07 24.55
C CYS A 168 -2.34 -3.74 23.82
N ILE A 169 -2.24 -3.74 22.49
CA ILE A 169 -2.56 -2.58 21.65
C ILE A 169 -4.07 -2.38 21.59
N SER A 170 -4.81 -3.39 21.13
CA SER A 170 -6.26 -3.29 20.91
C SER A 170 -7.04 -2.98 22.19
N SER A 171 -6.58 -3.48 23.33
CA SER A 171 -7.17 -3.19 24.65
C SER A 171 -6.81 -1.81 25.21
N GLY A 172 -5.81 -1.12 24.63
CA GLY A 172 -5.24 0.12 25.17
C GLY A 172 -4.38 -0.07 26.43
N GLU A 173 -4.07 -1.32 26.80
CA GLU A 173 -3.25 -1.63 27.98
C GLU A 173 -1.83 -1.07 27.82
N ALA A 174 -1.23 -1.20 26.64
CA ALA A 174 0.10 -0.68 26.36
C ALA A 174 0.14 0.85 26.50
N ALA A 175 -0.77 1.56 25.85
CA ALA A 175 -0.85 3.02 25.93
C ALA A 175 -1.03 3.51 27.37
N ARG A 176 -1.92 2.86 28.13
CA ARG A 176 -2.19 3.21 29.52
C ARG A 176 -1.02 2.93 30.45
N LYS A 177 -0.32 1.79 30.26
CA LYS A 177 0.82 1.39 31.12
C LYS A 177 2.01 2.32 30.98
N TYR A 178 2.28 2.76 29.75
CA TYR A 178 3.46 3.54 29.41
C TYR A 178 3.19 5.02 29.16
N ASP A 179 1.94 5.47 29.42
CA ASP A 179 1.49 6.84 29.07
C ASP A 179 1.91 7.21 27.64
N GLY A 180 1.69 6.27 26.69
CA GLY A 180 2.19 6.33 25.34
C GLY A 180 1.09 6.29 24.29
N SER A 181 1.48 6.53 23.04
CA SER A 181 0.57 6.56 21.90
C SER A 181 1.18 5.86 20.67
N PHE A 182 0.33 5.36 19.80
CA PHE A 182 0.72 4.76 18.51
C PHE A 182 0.70 5.77 17.36
N GLN A 183 0.05 6.91 17.58
CA GLN A 183 -0.08 8.01 16.64
C GLN A 183 0.27 9.33 17.32
N ASP A 184 0.73 10.30 16.53
CA ASP A 184 0.86 11.68 16.99
C ASP A 184 -0.51 12.36 16.85
N ASP A 185 -1.04 12.92 17.96
CA ASP A 185 -2.32 13.62 18.00
C ASP A 185 -2.36 14.90 17.15
N CYS A 186 -1.18 15.46 16.84
CA CYS A 186 -1.05 16.57 15.89
C CYS A 186 -1.14 16.14 14.43
N SER A 187 -1.07 14.84 14.14
CA SER A 187 -1.06 14.26 12.79
C SER A 187 -2.41 13.63 12.41
N VAL A 188 -3.50 14.24 12.84
CA VAL A 188 -4.87 13.80 12.53
C VAL A 188 -5.71 14.95 11.99
N ASP A 189 -6.65 14.65 11.08
CA ASP A 189 -7.61 15.65 10.59
C ASP A 189 -8.55 16.12 11.72
N ASN A 190 -8.77 17.44 11.76
CA ASN A 190 -9.78 18.05 12.61
C ASN A 190 -11.16 17.88 11.95
N GLY A 191 -12.04 17.10 12.50
CA GLY A 191 -13.38 16.89 11.95
C GLY A 191 -14.09 15.68 12.54
N VAL A 192 -13.46 15.02 13.49
CA VAL A 192 -14.05 13.94 14.26
C VAL A 192 -14.34 14.51 15.65
N GLU A 193 -15.63 14.71 15.96
CA GLU A 193 -16.07 15.32 17.21
C GLU A 193 -16.11 14.33 18.39
N ASP A 194 -16.17 13.03 18.10
CA ASP A 194 -16.25 11.97 19.11
C ASP A 194 -14.86 11.67 19.69
N PRO A 195 -14.60 12.03 20.96
CA PRO A 195 -13.30 11.81 21.58
C PRO A 195 -12.95 10.32 21.75
N ALA A 196 -13.96 9.43 21.77
CA ALA A 196 -13.71 7.99 21.85
C ALA A 196 -13.07 7.43 20.57
N ARG A 197 -13.34 8.06 19.42
CA ARG A 197 -12.73 7.70 18.14
C ARG A 197 -11.27 8.13 18.06
N LEU A 198 -10.98 9.32 18.58
CA LEU A 198 -9.61 9.79 18.69
C LEU A 198 -8.80 8.90 19.66
N ASP A 199 -9.37 8.57 20.81
CA ASP A 199 -8.75 7.64 21.77
C ASP A 199 -8.47 6.27 21.14
N GLU A 200 -9.44 5.71 20.40
CA GLU A 200 -9.26 4.45 19.67
C GLU A 200 -8.14 4.53 18.63
N LEU A 201 -8.09 5.62 17.88
CA LEU A 201 -7.05 5.83 16.88
C LEU A 201 -5.66 5.94 17.52
N ILE A 202 -5.51 6.78 18.54
CA ILE A 202 -4.22 7.13 19.14
C ILE A 202 -3.66 6.02 20.03
N HIS A 203 -4.54 5.38 20.81
CA HIS A 203 -4.11 4.48 21.89
C HIS A 203 -4.37 3.00 21.62
N ARG A 204 -5.18 2.65 20.60
CA ARG A 204 -5.62 1.28 20.34
C ARG A 204 -5.53 0.83 18.90
N THR A 205 -4.92 1.66 18.05
CA THR A 205 -4.70 1.33 16.64
C THR A 205 -3.20 1.29 16.36
N PRO A 206 -2.67 0.20 15.77
CA PRO A 206 -1.26 0.16 15.36
C PRO A 206 -0.98 1.22 14.31
N GLY A 207 0.13 1.94 14.45
CA GLY A 207 0.62 2.87 13.45
C GLY A 207 1.07 2.17 12.16
N TYR A 208 1.36 2.95 11.15
CA TYR A 208 1.99 2.46 9.92
C TYR A 208 3.30 3.21 9.66
N SER A 209 4.27 2.53 9.05
CA SER A 209 5.52 3.16 8.67
C SER A 209 5.42 3.77 7.28
N GLY A 210 5.73 5.05 7.16
CA GLY A 210 5.76 5.80 5.91
C GLY A 210 7.06 6.59 5.72
N TRP A 211 7.29 7.12 4.52
CA TRP A 211 8.41 8.04 4.24
C TRP A 211 8.33 9.35 5.02
N GLN A 212 7.09 9.76 5.31
CA GLN A 212 6.77 10.92 6.13
C GLN A 212 6.00 10.43 7.34
N GLN A 213 5.89 11.29 8.34
CA GLN A 213 5.04 11.04 9.48
C GLN A 213 3.63 10.69 9.01
N GLU A 214 3.04 9.68 9.62
CA GLU A 214 1.67 9.27 9.37
C GLU A 214 0.71 10.43 9.57
N TYR A 215 -0.31 10.52 8.71
CA TYR A 215 -1.36 11.52 8.82
C TYR A 215 -2.72 10.88 8.57
N TRP A 216 -3.56 10.91 9.58
CA TRP A 216 -4.88 10.28 9.55
C TRP A 216 -5.95 11.22 9.03
N ARG A 217 -6.48 10.90 7.86
CA ARG A 217 -7.58 11.62 7.24
C ARG A 217 -8.90 11.30 7.92
N ALA A 218 -9.81 12.30 7.94
CA ALA A 218 -11.17 12.13 8.39
C ALA A 218 -12.17 12.34 7.23
N HIS A 219 -13.25 11.58 7.24
CA HIS A 219 -14.36 11.73 6.31
C HIS A 219 -15.68 11.32 6.97
N CYS A 220 -16.76 12.09 6.75
CA CYS A 220 -18.07 11.80 7.34
C CYS A 220 -18.07 11.65 8.88
N GLY A 221 -17.26 12.45 9.57
CA GLY A 221 -17.18 12.47 11.02
C GLY A 221 -16.51 11.25 11.65
N ASP A 222 -15.67 10.54 10.87
CA ASP A 222 -14.86 9.41 11.34
C ASP A 222 -13.48 9.42 10.67
N TYR A 223 -12.48 8.75 11.26
CA TYR A 223 -11.18 8.58 10.63
C TYR A 223 -11.22 7.52 9.54
N CYS A 224 -10.43 7.72 8.48
CA CYS A 224 -10.28 6.75 7.40
C CYS A 224 -9.44 5.56 7.89
N ALA A 225 -9.73 4.37 7.38
CA ALA A 225 -8.90 3.20 7.62
C ALA A 225 -7.69 3.19 6.68
N TYR A 226 -6.50 2.91 7.23
CA TYR A 226 -5.31 2.63 6.45
C TYR A 226 -5.36 1.19 5.93
N LEU A 227 -5.28 1.02 4.61
CA LEU A 227 -5.42 -0.28 3.95
C LEU A 227 -4.11 -0.82 3.37
N GLY A 228 -3.05 0.01 3.35
CA GLY A 228 -1.77 -0.27 2.72
C GLY A 228 -1.61 0.41 1.39
#